data_87545b3ee9662109be4a2d13223b925d
#
_entry.id   87545b3ee9662109be4a2d13223b925d
#
_cell.length_a   1.000
_cell.length_b   1.000
_cell.length_c   1.000
_cell.angle_alpha   90.00
_cell.angle_beta   90.00
_cell.angle_gamma   90.00
#
_symmetry.space_group_name_H-M   'P 1'
#
loop_
_entity.id
_entity.type
_entity.pdbx_description
1 polymer ?
#
loop_
_entity_poly.entity_id
_entity_poly.type
_entity_poly.pdbx_seq_one_letter_code
_entity_poly.pdbx_strand_id
1 'polypeptide(L)'
;MTTHIVTLGGGGFSMSRDGSPTNLDRYLVELTGRRAPMVCFAPTASADDASYIRRFLTAYGSLGVRTMVLTLWTDAAASVARLPEADLVLVGAGSTANLLALWRVHGVDRVLTEMISRERTTVLGGLSAGASCWYQG
;
A
#
# COMPACT_ATOMS: atom_id res chain seq x y z
N MET A 1 12.79 2.32 14.08
CA MET A 1 12.99 0.95 13.59
C MET A 1 11.87 0.00 13.96
N THR A 2 10.68 0.28 13.56
CA THR A 2 9.53 -0.54 13.96
C THR A 2 8.71 -0.85 12.72
N THR A 3 8.25 -2.10 12.62
CA THR A 3 7.28 -2.47 11.58
C THR A 3 5.89 -2.42 12.20
N HIS A 4 5.00 -1.68 11.55
CA HIS A 4 3.60 -1.61 11.94
C HIS A 4 2.75 -2.27 10.86
N ILE A 5 1.91 -3.21 11.26
CA ILE A 5 0.95 -3.85 10.35
C ILE A 5 -0.44 -3.45 10.81
N VAL A 6 -1.17 -2.75 9.95
CA VAL A 6 -2.51 -2.26 10.24
C VAL A 6 -3.48 -2.87 9.25
N THR A 7 -4.45 -3.62 9.73
CA THR A 7 -5.46 -4.26 8.88
C THR A 7 -6.81 -3.63 9.11
N LEU A 8 -7.49 -3.31 8.02
CA LEU A 8 -8.80 -2.68 8.05
C LEU A 8 -9.78 -3.53 7.25
N GLY A 9 -10.90 -3.89 7.86
CA GLY A 9 -11.95 -4.63 7.18
C GLY A 9 -12.68 -3.78 6.14
N GLY A 10 -12.52 -2.48 6.24
CA GLY A 10 -13.07 -1.47 5.34
C GLY A 10 -12.66 -0.13 5.90
N GLY A 11 -13.01 0.95 5.22
CA GLY A 11 -12.68 2.28 5.66
C GLY A 11 -11.55 2.90 4.85
N GLY A 12 -10.94 3.97 5.38
CA GLY A 12 -9.96 4.72 4.65
C GLY A 12 -10.55 5.45 3.44
N PHE A 13 -9.68 5.95 2.58
CA PHE A 13 -10.10 6.75 1.42
C PHE A 13 -11.05 6.02 0.47
N SER A 14 -10.92 4.70 0.38
CA SER A 14 -11.73 3.91 -0.56
C SER A 14 -13.21 3.86 -0.19
N MET A 15 -13.53 4.15 1.07
CA MET A 15 -14.91 4.20 1.58
C MET A 15 -15.42 5.62 1.74
N SER A 16 -14.61 6.62 1.44
CA SER A 16 -14.98 8.02 1.56
C SER A 16 -15.91 8.42 0.42
N ARG A 17 -16.97 9.17 0.72
CA ARG A 17 -17.96 9.59 -0.28
C ARG A 17 -17.38 10.54 -1.31
N ASP A 18 -16.54 11.46 -0.88
CA ASP A 18 -15.97 12.51 -1.72
C ASP A 18 -14.52 12.23 -2.14
N GLY A 19 -14.00 11.05 -1.81
CA GLY A 19 -12.62 10.70 -2.12
C GLY A 19 -11.58 11.36 -1.22
N SER A 20 -12.01 12.07 -0.16
CA SER A 20 -11.06 12.69 0.77
C SER A 20 -10.44 11.65 1.70
N PRO A 21 -9.24 11.96 2.26
CA PRO A 21 -8.63 11.06 3.23
C PRO A 21 -9.43 11.05 4.54
N THR A 22 -9.39 9.92 5.22
CA THR A 22 -10.08 9.74 6.51
C THR A 22 -9.07 9.81 7.65
N ASN A 23 -9.57 9.75 8.89
CA ASN A 23 -8.68 9.70 10.05
C ASN A 23 -7.83 8.43 10.06
N LEU A 24 -8.32 7.34 9.47
CA LEU A 24 -7.53 6.12 9.33
C LEU A 24 -6.33 6.33 8.40
N ASP A 25 -6.55 7.05 7.30
CA ASP A 25 -5.46 7.38 6.38
C ASP A 25 -4.41 8.25 7.08
N ARG A 26 -4.84 9.25 7.82
CA ARG A 26 -3.93 10.12 8.59
C ARG A 26 -3.15 9.34 9.64
N TYR A 27 -3.81 8.40 10.32
CA TYR A 27 -3.17 7.55 11.31
C TYR A 27 -2.04 6.72 10.70
N LEU A 28 -2.28 6.12 9.52
CA LEU A 28 -1.25 5.34 8.84
C LEU A 28 -0.03 6.20 8.51
N VAL A 29 -0.26 7.42 8.03
CA VAL A 29 0.83 8.35 7.72
C VAL A 29 1.62 8.71 8.99
N GLU A 30 0.93 8.96 10.10
CA GLU A 30 1.58 9.31 11.37
C GLU A 30 2.47 8.18 11.89
N LEU A 31 2.07 6.93 11.68
CA LEU A 31 2.86 5.78 12.12
C LEU A 31 4.24 5.72 11.46
N THR A 32 4.42 6.34 10.30
CA THR A 32 5.73 6.36 9.64
C THR A 32 6.76 7.18 10.41
N GLY A 33 6.31 8.10 11.26
CA GLY A 33 7.18 9.00 12.00
C GLY A 33 7.91 10.01 11.13
N ARG A 34 7.56 10.13 9.86
CA ARG A 34 8.21 11.04 8.90
C ARG A 34 7.27 12.18 8.52
N ARG A 35 7.85 13.36 8.24
CA ARG A 35 7.08 14.54 7.86
C ARG A 35 6.45 14.40 6.48
N ALA A 36 7.20 13.87 5.51
CA ALA A 36 6.73 13.66 4.14
C ALA A 36 7.10 12.25 3.70
N PRO A 37 6.40 11.22 4.24
CA PRO A 37 6.73 9.84 3.91
C PRO A 37 6.40 9.51 2.46
N MET A 38 7.08 8.52 1.92
CA MET A 38 6.72 7.93 0.63
C MET A 38 5.66 6.87 0.88
N VAL A 39 4.48 7.08 0.29
CA VAL A 39 3.35 6.15 0.41
C VAL A 39 3.18 5.42 -0.91
N CYS A 40 3.29 4.10 -0.85
CA CYS A 40 3.07 3.23 -2.01
C CYS A 40 1.70 2.58 -1.92
N PHE A 41 0.88 2.77 -2.95
CA PHE A 41 -0.38 2.06 -3.08
C PHE A 41 -0.19 0.83 -3.96
N ALA A 42 -0.66 -0.31 -3.50
CA ALA A 42 -0.59 -1.57 -4.22
C ALA A 42 -2.00 -2.02 -4.61
N PRO A 43 -2.49 -1.66 -5.81
CA PRO A 43 -3.84 -2.03 -6.27
C PRO A 43 -3.89 -3.38 -6.99
N THR A 44 -2.95 -4.27 -6.70
CA THR A 44 -2.82 -5.56 -7.38
C THR A 44 -4.11 -6.39 -7.35
N ALA A 45 -4.78 -6.41 -6.20
CA ALA A 45 -5.99 -7.20 -6.02
C ALA A 45 -7.14 -6.76 -6.93
N SER A 46 -7.13 -5.51 -7.40
CA SER A 46 -8.11 -4.96 -8.34
C SER A 46 -7.56 -4.85 -9.76
N ALA A 47 -6.50 -5.58 -10.08
CA ALA A 47 -5.86 -5.59 -11.40
C ALA A 47 -5.40 -4.18 -11.82
N ASP A 48 -4.79 -3.46 -10.90
CA ASP A 48 -4.30 -2.08 -11.11
C ASP A 48 -5.40 -1.14 -11.61
N ASP A 49 -6.59 -1.24 -11.04
CA ASP A 49 -7.74 -0.45 -11.45
C ASP A 49 -7.44 1.05 -11.47
N ALA A 50 -7.61 1.67 -12.62
CA ALA A 50 -7.25 3.07 -12.84
C ALA A 50 -8.07 4.04 -11.97
N SER A 51 -9.34 3.75 -11.75
CA SER A 51 -10.21 4.58 -10.92
C SER A 51 -9.74 4.54 -9.45
N TYR A 52 -9.39 3.35 -8.97
CA TYR A 52 -8.90 3.18 -7.61
C TYR A 52 -7.56 3.92 -7.41
N ILE A 53 -6.67 3.83 -8.40
CA ILE A 53 -5.39 4.56 -8.38
C ILE A 53 -5.64 6.07 -8.30
N ARG A 54 -6.56 6.61 -9.11
CA ARG A 54 -6.88 8.04 -9.08
C ARG A 54 -7.42 8.47 -7.72
N ARG A 55 -8.27 7.66 -7.10
CA ARG A 55 -8.82 7.96 -5.78
C ARG A 55 -7.72 7.99 -4.73
N PHE A 56 -6.77 7.06 -4.80
CA PHE A 56 -5.62 7.06 -3.92
C PHE A 56 -4.79 8.33 -4.08
N LEU A 57 -4.44 8.67 -5.31
CA LEU A 57 -3.60 9.85 -5.59
C LEU A 57 -4.27 11.14 -5.12
N THR A 58 -5.57 11.25 -5.29
CA THR A 58 -6.33 12.42 -4.82
C THR A 58 -6.31 12.51 -3.30
N ALA A 59 -6.64 11.41 -2.62
CA ALA A 59 -6.74 11.40 -1.17
C ALA A 59 -5.38 11.64 -0.50
N TYR A 60 -4.37 10.85 -0.88
CA TYR A 60 -3.06 10.93 -0.24
C TYR A 60 -2.26 12.14 -0.71
N GLY A 61 -2.48 12.61 -1.94
CA GLY A 61 -1.88 13.85 -2.40
C GLY A 61 -2.26 15.06 -1.56
N SER A 62 -3.47 15.05 -0.99
CA SER A 62 -3.93 16.13 -0.12
C SER A 62 -3.31 16.12 1.27
N LEU A 63 -2.64 15.01 1.65
CA LEU A 63 -2.01 14.87 2.96
C LEU A 63 -0.57 15.40 3.02
N GLY A 64 -0.05 15.92 1.90
CA GLY A 64 1.32 16.43 1.86
C GLY A 64 2.39 15.34 1.85
N VAL A 65 2.03 14.12 1.48
CA VAL A 65 2.96 13.00 1.39
C VAL A 65 3.43 12.82 -0.06
N ARG A 66 4.54 12.10 -0.23
CA ARG A 66 4.97 11.64 -1.55
C ARG A 66 4.23 10.35 -1.88
N THR A 67 3.89 10.16 -3.14
CA THR A 67 3.09 8.99 -3.55
C THR A 67 3.76 8.21 -4.65
N MET A 68 3.56 6.90 -4.63
CA MET A 68 3.94 5.99 -5.72
C MET A 68 2.91 4.87 -5.81
N VAL A 69 2.84 4.22 -6.95
CA VAL A 69 1.89 3.12 -7.19
C VAL A 69 2.68 1.91 -7.65
N LEU A 70 2.43 0.78 -7.01
CA LEU A 70 2.99 -0.51 -7.41
C LEU A 70 2.08 -1.14 -8.45
N THR A 71 2.44 -1.03 -9.73
CA THR A 71 1.68 -1.65 -10.82
C THR A 71 2.38 -2.93 -11.26
N LEU A 72 1.63 -4.03 -11.29
CA LEU A 72 2.16 -5.35 -11.68
C LEU A 72 1.59 -5.85 -13.00
N TRP A 73 0.51 -5.23 -13.48
CA TRP A 73 -0.08 -5.55 -14.75
C TRP A 73 0.62 -4.80 -15.88
N THR A 74 1.30 -3.70 -15.54
CA THR A 74 2.17 -2.94 -16.44
C THR A 74 3.40 -2.50 -15.66
N ASP A 75 4.56 -2.43 -16.30
CA ASP A 75 5.80 -1.92 -15.71
C ASP A 75 6.18 -2.57 -14.37
N ALA A 76 5.91 -3.87 -14.22
CA ALA A 76 6.14 -4.57 -12.95
C ALA A 76 7.57 -4.42 -12.46
N ALA A 77 8.56 -4.63 -13.30
CA ALA A 77 9.98 -4.60 -12.91
C ALA A 77 10.36 -3.22 -12.34
N ALA A 78 9.95 -2.15 -13.00
CA ALA A 78 10.25 -0.78 -12.54
C ALA A 78 9.54 -0.48 -11.22
N SER A 79 8.29 -0.89 -11.08
CA SER A 79 7.52 -0.68 -9.85
C SER A 79 8.13 -1.43 -8.66
N VAL A 80 8.48 -2.70 -8.86
CA VAL A 80 9.07 -3.52 -7.80
C VAL A 80 10.44 -2.98 -7.38
N ALA A 81 11.23 -2.50 -8.32
CA ALA A 81 12.54 -1.90 -8.03
C ALA A 81 12.43 -0.65 -7.14
N ARG A 82 11.32 0.08 -7.25
CA ARG A 82 11.09 1.30 -6.46
C ARG A 82 10.43 1.03 -5.11
N LEU A 83 9.86 -0.14 -4.92
CA LEU A 83 9.12 -0.46 -3.70
C LEU A 83 9.89 -0.20 -2.41
N PRO A 84 11.20 -0.48 -2.32
CA PRO A 84 11.96 -0.22 -1.09
C PRO A 84 12.01 1.26 -0.67
N GLU A 85 11.67 2.19 -1.55
CA GLU A 85 11.61 3.62 -1.20
C GLU A 85 10.42 3.96 -0.32
N ALA A 86 9.45 3.07 -0.21
CA ALA A 86 8.21 3.34 0.52
C ALA A 86 8.40 3.27 2.03
N ASP A 87 7.76 4.19 2.74
CA ASP A 87 7.66 4.19 4.20
C ASP A 87 6.35 3.56 4.65
N LEU A 88 5.32 3.68 3.83
CA LEU A 88 4.01 3.06 4.03
C LEU A 88 3.63 2.34 2.74
N VAL A 89 3.29 1.07 2.86
CA VAL A 89 2.73 0.29 1.75
C VAL A 89 1.27 0.00 2.07
N LEU A 90 0.38 0.55 1.26
CA LEU A 90 -1.06 0.40 1.44
C LEU A 90 -1.61 -0.52 0.37
N VAL A 91 -2.14 -1.65 0.78
CA VAL A 91 -2.64 -2.68 -0.13
C VAL A 91 -4.16 -2.55 -0.28
N GLY A 92 -4.61 -2.41 -1.51
CA GLY A 92 -6.00 -2.18 -1.82
C GLY A 92 -6.86 -3.44 -1.82
N ALA A 93 -8.18 -3.23 -1.81
CA ALA A 93 -9.18 -4.29 -1.85
C ALA A 93 -9.26 -4.96 -3.22
N GLY A 94 -9.79 -6.17 -3.26
CA GLY A 94 -10.01 -6.92 -4.48
C GLY A 94 -9.84 -8.41 -4.26
N SER A 95 -9.28 -9.10 -5.25
CA SER A 95 -9.07 -10.55 -5.18
C SER A 95 -7.78 -10.90 -4.42
N THR A 96 -7.92 -11.55 -3.28
CA THR A 96 -6.76 -12.01 -2.49
C THR A 96 -5.94 -13.03 -3.27
N ALA A 97 -6.58 -13.93 -4.01
CA ALA A 97 -5.90 -14.95 -4.80
C ALA A 97 -5.01 -14.32 -5.87
N ASN A 98 -5.52 -13.32 -6.59
CA ASN A 98 -4.74 -12.62 -7.62
C ASN A 98 -3.59 -11.83 -6.98
N LEU A 99 -3.84 -11.19 -5.87
CA LEU A 99 -2.83 -10.42 -5.13
C LEU A 99 -1.65 -11.32 -4.77
N LEU A 100 -1.91 -12.43 -4.10
CA LEU A 100 -0.86 -13.32 -3.62
C LEU A 100 -0.10 -13.98 -4.78
N ALA A 101 -0.81 -14.40 -5.82
CA ALA A 101 -0.20 -15.02 -7.00
C ALA A 101 0.76 -14.05 -7.70
N LEU A 102 0.32 -12.83 -7.96
CA LEU A 102 1.13 -11.83 -8.66
C LEU A 102 2.30 -11.35 -7.80
N TRP A 103 2.09 -11.17 -6.52
CA TRP A 103 3.19 -10.80 -5.63
C TRP A 103 4.28 -11.86 -5.61
N ARG A 104 3.89 -13.13 -5.62
CA ARG A 104 4.85 -14.23 -5.64
C ARG A 104 5.63 -14.27 -6.95
N VAL A 105 4.93 -14.13 -8.08
CA VAL A 105 5.54 -14.15 -9.41
C VAL A 105 6.53 -13.01 -9.58
N HIS A 106 6.20 -11.81 -9.10
CA HIS A 106 7.04 -10.63 -9.29
C HIS A 106 8.01 -10.36 -8.13
N GLY A 107 8.02 -11.22 -7.12
CA GLY A 107 8.95 -11.09 -6.00
C GLY A 107 8.64 -9.98 -5.01
N VAL A 108 7.40 -9.47 -5.01
CA VAL A 108 6.98 -8.42 -4.08
C VAL A 108 7.06 -8.90 -2.63
N ASP A 109 6.68 -10.15 -2.40
CA ASP A 109 6.74 -10.77 -1.07
C ASP A 109 8.16 -10.76 -0.51
N ARG A 110 9.16 -11.05 -1.35
CA ARG A 110 10.57 -11.01 -0.94
C ARG A 110 11.03 -9.60 -0.62
N VAL A 111 10.64 -8.63 -1.46
CA VAL A 111 11.00 -7.23 -1.22
C VAL A 111 10.40 -6.73 0.09
N LEU A 112 9.14 -7.04 0.35
CA LEU A 112 8.49 -6.65 1.60
C LEU A 112 9.17 -7.28 2.81
N THR A 113 9.58 -8.55 2.71
CA THR A 113 10.32 -9.21 3.78
C THR A 113 11.64 -8.50 4.08
N GLU A 114 12.37 -8.09 3.04
CA GLU A 114 13.59 -7.34 3.19
C GLU A 114 13.34 -5.96 3.82
N MET A 115 12.26 -5.29 3.44
CA MET A 115 11.89 -3.99 4.00
C MET A 115 11.58 -4.08 5.49
N ILE A 116 10.91 -5.15 5.92
CA ILE A 116 10.60 -5.39 7.33
C ILE A 116 11.88 -5.62 8.14
N SER A 117 12.87 -6.25 7.56
CA SER A 117 14.12 -6.62 8.23
C SER A 117 15.12 -5.47 8.37
N ARG A 118 14.93 -4.39 7.60
CA ARG A 118 15.90 -3.27 7.61
C ARG A 118 15.70 -2.37 8.82
N GLU A 119 16.73 -1.60 9.14
CA GLU A 119 16.73 -0.66 10.26
C GLU A 119 16.00 0.65 9.94
N ARG A 120 14.74 0.55 9.56
CA ARG A 120 13.93 1.70 9.17
C ARG A 120 12.47 1.36 9.45
N THR A 121 11.72 2.31 9.99
CA THR A 121 10.30 2.11 10.24
C THR A 121 9.55 1.89 8.93
N THR A 122 8.79 0.81 8.87
CA THR A 122 7.96 0.48 7.72
C THR A 122 6.54 0.23 8.22
N VAL A 123 5.57 0.86 7.57
CA VAL A 123 4.16 0.66 7.88
C VAL A 123 3.51 -0.12 6.73
N LEU A 124 2.83 -1.19 7.08
CA LEU A 124 2.11 -2.03 6.12
C LEU A 124 0.62 -1.95 6.45
N GLY A 125 -0.14 -1.35 5.56
CA GLY A 125 -1.58 -1.20 5.72
C GLY A 125 -2.33 -2.03 4.69
N GLY A 126 -3.53 -2.49 5.04
CA GLY A 126 -4.31 -3.28 4.12
C GLY A 126 -5.80 -3.09 4.30
N LEU A 127 -6.52 -3.02 3.19
CA LEU A 127 -7.97 -2.84 3.12
C LEU A 127 -8.57 -4.12 2.56
N SER A 128 -9.51 -4.76 3.30
CA SER A 128 -10.21 -5.96 2.83
C SER A 128 -9.23 -7.06 2.37
N ALA A 129 -9.14 -7.37 1.08
CA ALA A 129 -8.19 -8.35 0.55
C ALA A 129 -6.75 -8.03 0.92
N GLY A 130 -6.41 -6.74 0.95
CA GLY A 130 -5.11 -6.27 1.41
C GLY A 130 -4.86 -6.58 2.88
N ALA A 131 -5.91 -6.57 3.70
CA ALA A 131 -5.79 -6.98 5.11
C ALA A 131 -5.49 -8.46 5.22
N SER A 132 -6.11 -9.29 4.39
CA SER A 132 -5.93 -10.75 4.42
C SER A 132 -4.54 -11.19 4.01
N CYS A 133 -3.88 -10.46 3.12
CA CYS A 133 -2.58 -10.88 2.57
C CYS A 133 -1.49 -10.99 3.65
N TRP A 134 -1.60 -10.23 4.73
CA TRP A 134 -0.62 -10.25 5.81
C TRP A 134 -0.69 -11.51 6.65
N TYR A 135 -1.78 -12.23 6.60
CA TYR A 135 -2.00 -13.44 7.38
C TYR A 135 -1.71 -14.72 6.60
N GLN A 136 -1.51 -14.62 5.30
CA GLN A 136 -1.27 -15.78 4.44
C GLN A 136 0.15 -15.84 3.90
N GLY A 137 0.91 -14.84 4.21
CA GLY A 137 2.25 -14.71 3.72
C GLY A 137 3.22 -15.60 4.40
#